data_e74a1a902bb0e0c60936afa664c5c1e1
#
_entry.id   e74a1a902bb0e0c60936afa664c5c1e1
#
_cell.length_a   1.000
_cell.length_b   1.000
_cell.length_c   1.000
_cell.angle_alpha   90.00
_cell.angle_beta   90.00
_cell.angle_gamma   90.00
#
_symmetry.space_group_name_H-M   'P 1'
#
loop_
_entity.id
_entity.type
_entity.pdbx_description
1 polymer ?
#
loop_
_entity_poly.entity_id
_entity_poly.type
_entity_poly.pdbx_seq_one_letter_code
_entity_poly.pdbx_strand_id
1 'polypeptide(L)'
;MSLINITLIVYVVASISYIVREIWGCKATRWASLGLLILAFCLNLTMVAKRSIEAGHPPFSNLYESLIFYACCTAFVYIIFEFIYNFRVVGAMASVLTMLILLYATLQDDTIRPIMPALKSNWMLVHVVTYMLGYAAFGISFVTSIIYLVVKPFARKSKDSKEDEEGKEILPRNFDKLSYKIVA
;
A
#
# COMPACT_ATOMS: atom_id res chain seq x y z
N MET A 1 3.79 2.58 -24.83
CA MET A 1 4.00 2.25 -23.41
C MET A 1 2.81 1.44 -22.95
N SER A 2 3.01 0.30 -22.31
CA SER A 2 1.89 -0.48 -21.78
C SER A 2 1.26 0.25 -20.57
N LEU A 3 -0.03 0.04 -20.32
CA LEU A 3 -0.75 0.70 -19.21
C LEU A 3 -0.08 0.42 -17.86
N ILE A 4 0.46 -0.81 -17.68
CA ILE A 4 1.18 -1.18 -16.47
C ILE A 4 2.43 -0.32 -16.23
N ASN A 5 3.20 -0.01 -17.30
CA ASN A 5 4.40 0.81 -17.16
C ASN A 5 4.06 2.24 -16.76
N ILE A 6 2.98 2.81 -17.33
CA ILE A 6 2.48 4.14 -16.95
C ILE A 6 2.06 4.13 -15.48
N THR A 7 1.27 3.14 -15.06
CA THR A 7 0.80 2.99 -13.68
C THR A 7 1.98 2.84 -12.72
N LEU A 8 2.98 2.03 -13.07
CA LEU A 8 4.19 1.84 -12.27
C LEU A 8 4.97 3.16 -12.11
N ILE A 9 5.16 3.93 -13.19
CA ILE A 9 5.84 5.23 -13.13
C ILE A 9 5.10 6.18 -12.18
N VAL A 10 3.76 6.23 -12.24
CA VAL A 10 2.97 7.09 -11.34
C VAL A 10 3.11 6.64 -9.89
N TYR A 11 3.15 5.32 -9.60
CA TYR A 11 3.43 4.83 -8.24
C TYR A 11 4.85 5.16 -7.77
N VAL A 12 5.85 5.11 -8.64
CA VAL A 12 7.23 5.55 -8.31
C VAL A 12 7.23 7.04 -7.94
N VAL A 13 6.60 7.89 -8.75
CA VAL A 13 6.51 9.33 -8.48
C VAL A 13 5.72 9.60 -7.19
N ALA A 14 4.64 8.87 -6.94
CA ALA A 14 3.88 8.96 -5.69
C ALA A 14 4.75 8.57 -4.49
N SER A 15 5.51 7.47 -4.57
CA SER A 15 6.41 7.01 -3.50
C SER A 15 7.50 8.04 -3.20
N ILE A 16 8.12 8.62 -4.23
CA ILE A 16 9.10 9.70 -4.06
C ILE A 16 8.45 10.92 -3.40
N SER A 17 7.24 11.30 -3.83
CA SER A 17 6.50 12.42 -3.24
C SER A 17 6.19 12.19 -1.75
N TYR A 18 5.85 10.96 -1.34
CA TYR A 18 5.66 10.61 0.07
C TYR A 18 6.96 10.68 0.87
N ILE A 19 8.09 10.23 0.30
CA ILE A 19 9.42 10.36 0.94
C ILE A 19 9.81 11.83 1.10
N VAL A 20 9.59 12.65 0.09
CA VAL A 20 9.82 14.12 0.15
C VAL A 20 8.94 14.78 1.22
N ARG A 21 7.69 14.31 1.36
CA ARG A 21 6.79 14.77 2.41
C ARG A 21 7.34 14.51 3.83
N GLU A 22 8.06 13.41 4.04
CA GLU A 22 8.73 13.15 5.34
C GLU A 22 9.77 14.21 5.67
N ILE A 23 10.51 14.68 4.66
CA ILE A 23 11.59 15.66 4.83
C ILE A 23 11.02 17.08 5.03
N TRP A 24 10.08 17.50 4.21
CA TRP A 24 9.62 18.89 4.17
C TRP A 24 8.36 19.18 5.02
N GLY A 25 7.52 18.19 5.27
CA GLY A 25 6.45 18.22 6.27
C GLY A 25 5.33 19.24 6.07
N CYS A 26 5.21 19.89 4.91
CA CYS A 26 4.20 20.92 4.69
C CYS A 26 2.85 20.35 4.21
N LYS A 27 1.77 21.15 4.39
CA LYS A 27 0.42 20.75 3.97
C LYS A 27 0.31 20.53 2.46
N ALA A 28 1.04 21.29 1.66
CA ALA A 28 1.04 21.19 0.20
C ALA A 28 1.60 19.84 -0.25
N THR A 29 2.70 19.37 0.33
CA THR A 29 3.29 18.06 0.01
C THR A 29 2.35 16.91 0.37
N ARG A 30 1.55 17.03 1.44
CA ARG A 30 0.54 16.04 1.80
C ARG A 30 -0.49 15.86 0.69
N TRP A 31 -1.12 16.95 0.25
CA TRP A 31 -2.16 16.88 -0.77
C TRP A 31 -1.61 16.45 -2.14
N ALA A 32 -0.39 16.87 -2.46
CA ALA A 32 0.30 16.43 -3.68
C ALA A 32 0.56 14.92 -3.67
N SER A 33 1.13 14.38 -2.58
CA SER A 33 1.40 12.93 -2.46
C SER A 33 0.12 12.10 -2.50
N LEU A 34 -0.93 12.54 -1.78
CA LEU A 34 -2.22 11.86 -1.79
C LEU A 34 -2.88 11.92 -3.17
N GLY A 35 -2.83 13.07 -3.86
CA GLY A 35 -3.36 13.21 -5.21
C GLY A 35 -2.67 12.31 -6.23
N LEU A 36 -1.33 12.20 -6.15
CA LEU A 36 -0.55 11.27 -6.98
C LEU A 36 -0.90 9.81 -6.70
N LEU A 37 -1.09 9.45 -5.43
CA LEU A 37 -1.49 8.09 -5.06
C LEU A 37 -2.90 7.76 -5.55
N ILE A 38 -3.85 8.68 -5.43
CA ILE A 38 -5.22 8.51 -5.95
C ILE A 38 -5.18 8.36 -7.49
N LEU A 39 -4.36 9.14 -8.17
CA LEU A 39 -4.17 9.01 -9.62
C LEU A 39 -3.61 7.62 -9.98
N ALA A 40 -2.57 7.17 -9.27
CA ALA A 40 -2.00 5.84 -9.46
C ALA A 40 -3.03 4.72 -9.19
N PHE A 41 -3.82 4.86 -8.13
CA PHE A 41 -4.92 3.94 -7.81
C PHE A 41 -5.97 3.90 -8.92
N CYS A 42 -6.41 5.05 -9.46
CA CYS A 42 -7.37 5.11 -10.56
C CYS A 42 -6.84 4.43 -11.83
N LEU A 43 -5.57 4.64 -12.17
CA LEU A 43 -4.92 3.96 -13.29
C LEU A 43 -4.85 2.44 -13.06
N ASN A 44 -4.49 2.00 -11.85
CA ASN A 44 -4.46 0.59 -11.49
C ASN A 44 -5.86 -0.04 -11.54
N LEU A 45 -6.88 0.65 -11.01
CA LEU A 45 -8.26 0.20 -11.08
C LEU A 45 -8.75 0.08 -12.52
N THR A 46 -8.39 1.03 -13.39
CA THR A 46 -8.68 0.97 -14.83
C THR A 46 -8.01 -0.23 -15.48
N MET A 47 -6.76 -0.54 -15.09
CA MET A 47 -6.04 -1.71 -15.58
C MET A 47 -6.71 -3.01 -15.15
N VAL A 48 -7.13 -3.12 -13.88
CA VAL A 48 -7.87 -4.26 -13.34
C VAL A 48 -9.21 -4.43 -14.08
N ALA A 49 -9.96 -3.35 -14.28
CA ALA A 49 -11.25 -3.37 -14.97
C ALA A 49 -11.09 -3.79 -16.45
N LYS A 50 -10.13 -3.17 -17.16
CA LYS A 50 -9.83 -3.51 -18.55
C LYS A 50 -9.47 -4.98 -18.70
N ARG A 51 -8.59 -5.48 -17.81
CA ARG A 51 -8.18 -6.89 -17.81
C ARG A 51 -9.36 -7.83 -17.58
N SER A 52 -10.25 -7.49 -16.63
CA SER A 52 -11.45 -8.29 -16.37
C SER A 52 -12.40 -8.35 -17.57
N ILE A 53 -12.55 -7.25 -18.31
CA ILE A 53 -13.38 -7.19 -19.51
C ILE A 53 -12.76 -8.02 -20.64
N GLU A 54 -11.45 -7.91 -20.87
CA GLU A 54 -10.73 -8.65 -21.92
C GLU A 54 -10.72 -10.15 -21.65
N ALA A 55 -10.55 -10.54 -20.38
CA ALA A 55 -10.54 -11.95 -19.97
C ALA A 55 -11.94 -12.58 -19.86
N GLY A 56 -12.99 -11.76 -19.72
CA GLY A 56 -14.35 -12.24 -19.47
C GLY A 56 -14.55 -12.88 -18.09
N HIS A 57 -13.63 -12.64 -17.16
CA HIS A 57 -13.70 -13.16 -15.78
C HIS A 57 -12.95 -12.20 -14.80
N PRO A 58 -13.19 -12.34 -13.49
CA PRO A 58 -12.49 -11.54 -12.48
C PRO A 58 -10.96 -11.76 -12.49
N PRO A 59 -10.14 -10.75 -12.10
CA PRO A 59 -8.69 -10.71 -12.30
C PRO A 59 -7.94 -11.47 -11.20
N PHE A 60 -8.10 -12.78 -11.11
CA PHE A 60 -7.40 -13.66 -10.16
C PHE A 60 -7.15 -15.09 -10.71
N SER A 61 -7.10 -15.24 -12.03
CA SER A 61 -6.86 -16.54 -12.67
C SER A 61 -5.37 -16.90 -12.72
N ASN A 62 -4.49 -15.93 -12.68
CA ASN A 62 -3.03 -16.10 -12.66
C ASN A 62 -2.35 -15.16 -11.67
N LEU A 63 -1.03 -15.36 -11.46
CA LEU A 63 -0.25 -14.56 -10.50
C LEU A 63 -0.19 -13.08 -10.90
N TYR A 64 -0.05 -12.77 -12.19
CA TYR A 64 -0.06 -11.40 -12.70
C TYR A 64 -1.34 -10.66 -12.31
N GLU A 65 -2.50 -11.26 -12.60
CA GLU A 65 -3.82 -10.68 -12.28
C GLU A 65 -4.01 -10.50 -10.78
N SER A 66 -3.60 -11.49 -9.99
CA SER A 66 -3.68 -11.41 -8.52
C SER A 66 -2.80 -10.29 -7.96
N LEU A 67 -1.61 -10.07 -8.51
CA LEU A 67 -0.70 -9.01 -8.07
C LEU A 67 -1.20 -7.61 -8.40
N ILE A 68 -1.72 -7.38 -9.61
CA ILE A 68 -2.29 -6.08 -9.98
C ILE A 68 -3.53 -5.77 -9.14
N PHE A 69 -4.34 -6.79 -8.83
CA PHE A 69 -5.51 -6.64 -7.97
C PHE A 69 -5.10 -6.40 -6.51
N TYR A 70 -4.09 -7.11 -6.01
CA TYR A 70 -3.55 -6.90 -4.67
C TYR A 70 -2.92 -5.50 -4.50
N ALA A 71 -2.18 -5.00 -5.50
CA ALA A 71 -1.68 -3.63 -5.51
C ALA A 71 -2.83 -2.61 -5.44
N CYS A 72 -3.92 -2.84 -6.18
CA CYS A 72 -5.12 -2.02 -6.13
C CYS A 72 -5.76 -2.02 -4.73
N CYS A 73 -5.94 -3.18 -4.11
CA CYS A 73 -6.47 -3.31 -2.75
C CYS A 73 -5.56 -2.62 -1.71
N THR A 74 -4.24 -2.75 -1.84
CA THR A 74 -3.27 -2.13 -0.94
C THR A 74 -3.34 -0.59 -1.02
N ALA A 75 -3.38 -0.03 -2.23
CA ALA A 75 -3.55 1.39 -2.42
C ALA A 75 -4.89 1.90 -1.86
N PHE A 76 -5.98 1.16 -2.10
CA PHE A 76 -7.31 1.49 -1.60
C PHE A 76 -7.36 1.53 -0.07
N VAL A 77 -6.91 0.48 0.60
CA VAL A 77 -6.88 0.39 2.07
C VAL A 77 -6.02 1.51 2.64
N TYR A 78 -4.85 1.79 2.03
CA TYR A 78 -4.01 2.88 2.52
C TYR A 78 -4.65 4.26 2.31
N ILE A 79 -5.33 4.53 1.20
CA ILE A 79 -6.05 5.79 0.97
C ILE A 79 -7.08 6.02 2.09
N ILE A 80 -7.88 5.01 2.43
CA ILE A 80 -8.83 5.08 3.56
C ILE A 80 -8.08 5.40 4.86
N PHE A 81 -6.98 4.70 5.09
CA PHE A 81 -6.15 4.87 6.28
C PHE A 81 -5.56 6.29 6.39
N GLU A 82 -5.10 6.87 5.29
CA GLU A 82 -4.58 8.24 5.23
C GLU A 82 -5.63 9.28 5.63
N PHE A 83 -6.89 9.10 5.21
CA PHE A 83 -7.98 10.00 5.59
C PHE A 83 -8.30 9.93 7.09
N ILE A 84 -8.21 8.74 7.70
CA ILE A 84 -8.57 8.52 9.11
C ILE A 84 -7.43 8.94 10.05
N TYR A 85 -6.19 8.56 9.74
CA TYR A 85 -5.08 8.62 10.71
C TYR A 85 -3.97 9.62 10.35
N ASN A 86 -3.78 9.96 9.08
CA ASN A 86 -2.78 10.93 8.59
C ASN A 86 -1.32 10.68 9.10
N PHE A 87 -0.89 9.43 9.16
CA PHE A 87 0.48 9.11 9.55
C PHE A 87 1.43 9.19 8.35
N ARG A 88 2.42 10.10 8.41
CA ARG A 88 3.35 10.37 7.30
C ARG A 88 4.14 9.14 6.90
N VAL A 89 4.88 8.55 7.85
CA VAL A 89 5.81 7.43 7.61
C VAL A 89 5.10 6.21 7.01
N VAL A 90 3.87 5.92 7.44
CA VAL A 90 3.09 4.81 6.90
C VAL A 90 2.79 5.02 5.41
N GLY A 91 2.58 6.28 4.99
CA GLY A 91 2.34 6.64 3.59
C GLY A 91 3.50 6.33 2.67
N ALA A 92 4.69 6.73 3.07
CA ALA A 92 5.90 6.44 2.31
C ALA A 92 6.08 4.93 2.13
N MET A 93 5.89 4.16 3.19
CA MET A 93 6.09 2.71 3.15
C MET A 93 4.97 1.96 2.41
N ALA A 94 3.71 2.35 2.58
CA ALA A 94 2.59 1.74 1.87
C ALA A 94 2.67 2.00 0.36
N SER A 95 3.07 3.22 -0.05
CA SER A 95 3.28 3.54 -1.46
C SER A 95 4.44 2.75 -2.07
N VAL A 96 5.56 2.59 -1.34
CA VAL A 96 6.68 1.75 -1.76
C VAL A 96 6.26 0.28 -1.85
N LEU A 97 5.51 -0.24 -0.87
CA LEU A 97 5.00 -1.62 -0.90
C LEU A 97 4.14 -1.84 -2.15
N THR A 98 3.19 -0.93 -2.43
CA THR A 98 2.33 -1.03 -3.61
C THR A 98 3.14 -0.97 -4.91
N MET A 99 4.14 -0.08 -4.98
CA MET A 99 5.07 0.01 -6.10
C MET A 99 5.83 -1.30 -6.33
N LEU A 100 6.36 -1.92 -5.26
CA LEU A 100 7.09 -3.18 -5.34
C LEU A 100 6.22 -4.35 -5.79
N ILE A 101 4.96 -4.42 -5.31
CA ILE A 101 3.99 -5.42 -5.74
C ILE A 101 3.75 -5.28 -7.26
N LEU A 102 3.52 -4.05 -7.73
CA LEU A 102 3.27 -3.82 -9.15
C LEU A 102 4.53 -4.05 -10.01
N LEU A 103 5.71 -3.67 -9.50
CA LEU A 103 6.99 -3.99 -10.14
C LEU A 103 7.17 -5.51 -10.29
N TYR A 104 6.87 -6.27 -9.24
CA TYR A 104 6.93 -7.73 -9.31
C TYR A 104 5.91 -8.29 -10.30
N ALA A 105 4.74 -7.67 -10.43
CA ALA A 105 3.74 -8.05 -11.42
C ALA A 105 4.28 -7.91 -12.85
N THR A 106 5.10 -6.90 -13.15
CA THR A 106 5.69 -6.73 -14.51
C THR A 106 6.65 -7.83 -14.93
N LEU A 107 7.14 -8.63 -13.97
CA LEU A 107 8.02 -9.77 -14.23
C LEU A 107 7.25 -11.09 -14.47
N GLN A 108 5.93 -11.08 -14.31
CA GLN A 108 5.09 -12.25 -14.47
C GLN A 108 4.52 -12.35 -15.89
N ASP A 109 4.13 -13.57 -16.27
CA ASP A 109 3.45 -13.85 -17.53
C ASP A 109 2.06 -13.18 -17.55
N ASP A 110 1.84 -12.28 -18.49
CA ASP A 110 0.61 -11.50 -18.65
C ASP A 110 -0.42 -12.16 -19.57
N THR A 111 -0.18 -13.40 -20.03
CA THR A 111 -1.11 -14.12 -20.90
C THR A 111 -2.47 -14.34 -20.22
N ILE A 112 -3.56 -14.11 -20.97
CA ILE A 112 -4.92 -14.41 -20.49
C ILE A 112 -5.12 -15.91 -20.52
N ARG A 113 -5.37 -16.49 -19.36
CA ARG A 113 -5.68 -17.92 -19.22
C ARG A 113 -7.15 -18.11 -18.90
N PRO A 114 -7.78 -19.16 -19.44
CA PRO A 114 -9.16 -19.47 -19.07
C PRO A 114 -9.26 -19.76 -17.56
N ILE A 115 -10.32 -19.24 -16.94
CA ILE A 115 -10.55 -19.49 -15.51
C ILE A 115 -10.86 -20.98 -15.25
N MET A 116 -10.23 -21.55 -14.23
CA MET A 116 -10.49 -22.91 -13.80
C MET A 116 -11.96 -23.08 -13.36
N PRO A 117 -12.61 -24.21 -13.67
CA PRO A 117 -14.02 -24.45 -13.30
C PRO A 117 -14.31 -24.23 -11.81
N ALA A 118 -13.36 -24.56 -10.93
CA ALA A 118 -13.49 -24.38 -9.49
C ALA A 118 -13.58 -22.89 -9.07
N LEU A 119 -13.09 -21.97 -9.89
CA LEU A 119 -13.10 -20.53 -9.63
C LEU A 119 -14.32 -19.81 -10.23
N LYS A 120 -15.20 -20.51 -10.95
CA LYS A 120 -16.40 -19.97 -11.61
C LYS A 120 -17.60 -19.80 -10.67
N SER A 121 -17.37 -19.36 -9.43
CA SER A 121 -18.44 -19.14 -8.45
C SER A 121 -18.50 -17.69 -8.01
N ASN A 122 -19.71 -17.11 -7.93
CA ASN A 122 -19.88 -15.76 -7.39
C ASN A 122 -19.42 -15.66 -5.92
N TRP A 123 -19.53 -16.74 -5.14
CA TRP A 123 -19.00 -16.82 -3.79
C TRP A 123 -17.47 -16.73 -3.76
N MET A 124 -16.81 -17.29 -4.76
CA MET A 124 -15.36 -17.20 -4.90
C MET A 124 -14.90 -15.76 -5.12
N LEU A 125 -15.64 -14.98 -5.91
CA LEU A 125 -15.35 -13.54 -6.11
C LEU A 125 -15.39 -12.79 -4.78
N VAL A 126 -16.47 -12.94 -4.00
CA VAL A 126 -16.61 -12.28 -2.68
C VAL A 126 -15.49 -12.70 -1.74
N HIS A 127 -15.17 -14.00 -1.72
CA HIS A 127 -14.10 -14.58 -0.91
C HIS A 127 -12.74 -13.95 -1.27
N VAL A 128 -12.37 -13.96 -2.55
CA VAL A 128 -11.07 -13.41 -3.01
C VAL A 128 -10.96 -11.91 -2.73
N VAL A 129 -11.99 -11.12 -3.01
CA VAL A 129 -11.99 -9.66 -2.71
C VAL A 129 -11.78 -9.42 -1.22
N THR A 130 -12.51 -10.13 -0.36
CA THR A 130 -12.38 -9.99 1.10
C THR A 130 -10.98 -10.36 1.59
N TYR A 131 -10.42 -11.47 1.09
CA TYR A 131 -9.07 -11.89 1.44
C TYR A 131 -8.00 -10.91 0.96
N MET A 132 -8.11 -10.38 -0.26
CA MET A 132 -7.16 -9.40 -0.79
C MET A 132 -7.17 -8.09 0.00
N LEU A 133 -8.35 -7.64 0.45
CA LEU A 133 -8.46 -6.48 1.36
C LEU A 133 -7.84 -6.79 2.72
N GLY A 134 -8.07 -7.97 3.27
CA GLY A 134 -7.44 -8.45 4.50
C GLY A 134 -5.91 -8.50 4.39
N TYR A 135 -5.38 -9.09 3.32
CA TYR A 135 -3.94 -9.13 3.06
C TYR A 135 -3.34 -7.73 2.87
N ALA A 136 -4.07 -6.80 2.25
CA ALA A 136 -3.64 -5.40 2.13
C ALA A 136 -3.52 -4.74 3.51
N ALA A 137 -4.50 -4.92 4.39
CA ALA A 137 -4.44 -4.43 5.76
C ALA A 137 -3.28 -5.05 6.56
N PHE A 138 -3.08 -6.36 6.46
CA PHE A 138 -1.93 -7.04 7.08
C PHE A 138 -0.60 -6.56 6.52
N GLY A 139 -0.48 -6.33 5.20
CA GLY A 139 0.71 -5.78 4.58
C GLY A 139 1.08 -4.41 5.13
N ILE A 140 0.10 -3.50 5.29
CA ILE A 140 0.30 -2.18 5.88
C ILE A 140 0.69 -2.31 7.36
N SER A 141 0.04 -3.18 8.12
CA SER A 141 0.37 -3.46 9.53
C SER A 141 1.79 -4.01 9.68
N PHE A 142 2.19 -4.95 8.82
CA PHE A 142 3.54 -5.53 8.80
C PHE A 142 4.60 -4.45 8.57
N VAL A 143 4.42 -3.60 7.58
CA VAL A 143 5.34 -2.51 7.28
C VAL A 143 5.42 -1.52 8.44
N THR A 144 4.28 -1.17 9.05
CA THR A 144 4.22 -0.29 10.22
C THR A 144 4.99 -0.88 11.40
N SER A 145 4.87 -2.21 11.62
CA SER A 145 5.58 -2.92 12.67
C SER A 145 7.09 -2.95 12.45
N ILE A 146 7.56 -3.13 11.21
CA ILE A 146 8.98 -3.03 10.87
C ILE A 146 9.53 -1.64 11.21
N ILE A 147 8.82 -0.58 10.83
CA ILE A 147 9.22 0.80 11.16
C ILE A 147 9.36 0.96 12.67
N TYR A 148 8.38 0.48 13.43
CA TYR A 148 8.41 0.55 14.88
C TYR A 148 9.64 -0.15 15.46
N LEU A 149 9.95 -1.37 14.97
CA LEU A 149 11.11 -2.14 15.43
C LEU A 149 12.44 -1.46 15.10
N VAL A 150 12.54 -0.82 13.93
CA VAL A 150 13.75 -0.12 13.50
C VAL A 150 13.92 1.21 14.25
N VAL A 151 12.87 1.98 14.44
CA VAL A 151 12.94 3.31 15.06
C VAL A 151 13.09 3.22 16.57
N LYS A 152 12.48 2.23 17.23
CA LYS A 152 12.49 2.06 18.68
C LYS A 152 13.90 2.05 19.32
N PRO A 153 14.92 1.30 18.84
CA PRO A 153 16.24 1.30 19.42
C PRO A 153 16.97 2.65 19.27
N PHE A 154 16.77 3.35 18.14
CA PHE A 154 17.34 4.67 17.93
C PHE A 154 16.72 5.74 18.84
N ALA A 155 15.39 5.70 19.03
CA ALA A 155 14.69 6.56 19.95
C ALA A 155 15.13 6.33 21.42
N ARG A 156 15.39 5.06 21.80
CA ARG A 156 15.87 4.71 23.14
C ARG A 156 17.29 5.23 23.38
N LYS A 157 18.18 5.08 22.41
CA LYS A 157 19.57 5.57 22.50
C LYS A 157 19.63 7.12 22.57
N SER A 158 18.71 7.81 21.90
CA SER A 158 18.58 9.28 22.00
C SER A 158 18.01 9.73 23.35
N LYS A 159 17.26 8.86 24.05
CA LYS A 159 16.71 9.16 25.37
C LYS A 159 17.78 9.03 26.47
N ASP A 160 18.58 7.97 26.41
CA ASP A 160 19.71 7.78 27.36
C ASP A 160 20.76 8.91 27.27
N SER A 161 20.81 9.62 26.12
CA SER A 161 21.69 10.78 25.91
C SER A 161 21.03 12.12 26.33
N LYS A 162 19.76 12.14 26.71
CA LYS A 162 18.98 13.35 27.05
C LYS A 162 18.23 13.24 28.38
N GLU A 163 18.62 12.33 29.27
CA GLU A 163 18.06 12.25 30.61
C GLU A 163 18.36 13.49 31.49
N ASP A 164 19.13 14.48 31.00
CA ASP A 164 19.37 15.74 31.68
C ASP A 164 18.42 16.89 31.30
N GLU A 165 17.50 16.74 30.32
CA GLU A 165 16.50 17.78 29.99
C GLU A 165 15.12 17.20 29.60
N GLU A 166 14.16 17.37 30.50
CA GLU A 166 12.68 17.34 30.39
C GLU A 166 12.00 16.41 29.40
N GLY A 167 11.28 15.43 29.97
CA GLY A 167 10.45 14.44 29.31
C GLY A 167 9.41 14.94 28.31
N LYS A 168 9.54 14.45 27.09
CA LYS A 168 8.42 14.32 26.17
C LYS A 168 8.54 13.07 25.31
N GLU A 169 7.85 12.03 25.76
CA GLU A 169 7.69 10.74 25.12
C GLU A 169 6.68 10.84 23.95
N ILE A 170 7.12 11.15 22.72
CA ILE A 170 6.19 11.44 21.62
C ILE A 170 6.07 10.31 20.57
N LEU A 171 7.06 9.44 20.39
CA LEU A 171 7.08 8.50 19.25
C LEU A 171 6.67 7.05 19.51
N PRO A 172 7.10 6.34 20.57
CA PRO A 172 6.83 4.90 20.67
C PRO A 172 5.36 4.55 20.93
N ARG A 173 4.66 5.38 21.69
CA ARG A 173 3.30 5.11 22.18
C ARG A 173 2.22 5.24 21.08
N ASN A 174 2.47 6.04 20.07
CA ASN A 174 1.52 6.26 18.98
C ASN A 174 1.60 5.16 17.92
N PHE A 175 2.78 4.60 17.66
CA PHE A 175 2.94 3.50 16.70
C PHE A 175 2.41 2.17 17.25
N ASP A 176 2.56 1.91 18.56
CA ASP A 176 2.01 0.72 19.20
C ASP A 176 0.47 0.75 19.15
N LYS A 177 -0.14 1.90 19.48
CA LYS A 177 -1.58 2.10 19.33
C LYS A 177 -2.08 1.98 17.89
N LEU A 178 -1.23 2.30 16.91
CA LEU A 178 -1.55 2.22 15.51
C LEU A 178 -1.62 0.77 15.01
N SER A 179 -0.61 -0.04 15.35
CA SER A 179 -0.59 -1.46 14.97
C SER A 179 -1.81 -2.20 15.51
N TYR A 180 -2.22 -1.92 16.75
CA TYR A 180 -3.45 -2.48 17.32
C TYR A 180 -4.72 -2.03 16.60
N LYS A 181 -4.81 -0.76 16.17
CA LYS A 181 -6.00 -0.25 15.48
C LYS A 181 -6.15 -0.72 14.03
N ILE A 182 -5.06 -1.17 13.41
CA ILE A 182 -5.11 -1.74 12.05
C ILE A 182 -5.58 -3.20 12.08
N VAL A 183 -5.30 -3.91 13.18
CA VAL A 183 -5.59 -5.35 13.31
C VAL A 183 -6.92 -5.61 14.01
N ALA A 184 -7.46 -4.66 14.79
CA ALA A 184 -8.77 -4.75 15.47
C ALA A 184 -9.89 -4.22 14.59
#